data_fe05a4ba8a0588ae38bad399f5411bd8
#
_entry.id   fe05a4ba8a0588ae38bad399f5411bd8
#
_cell.length_a   1.000
_cell.length_b   1.000
_cell.length_c   1.000
_cell.angle_alpha   90.00
_cell.angle_beta   90.00
_cell.angle_gamma   90.00
#
_symmetry.space_group_name_H-M   'P 1'
#
loop_
_entity.id
_entity.type
_entity.pdbx_description
1 polymer ?
#
loop_
_entity_poly.entity_id
_entity_poly.type
_entity_poly.pdbx_seq_one_letter_code
_entity_poly.pdbx_strand_id
1 'polypeptide(L)'
;MDTPTTTAIRRARRAKRGSFAVRNAAPSPLARAGGRIGAGPVIAGSVQAADLYRLMAWLSPAYPIGAFSYSSGIEWAVEAGDIADATSLERWLAVMVGEGSGFCDAVFIVHAHRAVAQRDDGALRAVAELAAAFAPSKERTLETTAQGRAFLDATRAAWPTPALDRLLSVCRGAVALPVAVAAAAAGHAIALAPALHVYLQALAANLVSAGVRLIPIGQTDGQRVLAALEPVVAATAKRAPATALDEVGGAAFRADLASMRHETQHTRLFRS
;
A
#
# COMPACT_ATOMS: atom_id res chain seq x y z
N MET A 1 39.99 -32.32 41.15
CA MET A 1 39.98 -32.40 39.67
C MET A 1 39.55 -31.02 39.19
N ASP A 2 40.55 -30.31 38.71
CA ASP A 2 40.54 -28.85 38.53
C ASP A 2 39.83 -28.42 37.26
N THR A 3 39.00 -27.41 37.36
CA THR A 3 38.42 -26.64 36.24
C THR A 3 39.40 -25.56 35.80
N PRO A 4 39.78 -25.44 34.52
CA PRO A 4 40.68 -24.37 34.10
C PRO A 4 39.94 -23.05 33.84
N THR A 5 40.57 -22.06 34.37
CA THR A 5 40.26 -20.62 34.50
C THR A 5 40.05 -19.87 33.18
N THR A 6 39.03 -19.04 33.19
CA THR A 6 38.62 -18.05 32.21
C THR A 6 39.60 -16.85 32.09
N THR A 7 40.84 -17.02 31.60
CA THR A 7 41.79 -15.87 31.51
C THR A 7 42.55 -15.76 30.17
N ALA A 8 42.18 -16.51 29.14
CA ALA A 8 42.98 -16.54 27.88
C ALA A 8 42.32 -15.85 26.64
N ILE A 9 41.17 -15.18 26.75
CA ILE A 9 40.49 -14.57 25.59
C ILE A 9 40.54 -13.02 25.56
N ARG A 10 41.39 -12.40 26.40
CA ARG A 10 41.44 -10.93 26.48
C ARG A 10 42.69 -10.26 25.89
N ARG A 11 43.51 -10.95 25.08
CA ARG A 11 44.80 -10.39 24.59
C ARG A 11 44.99 -10.33 23.06
N ALA A 12 43.94 -10.44 22.23
CA ALA A 12 44.09 -10.42 20.77
C ALA A 12 43.24 -9.35 20.06
N ARG A 13 42.99 -8.19 20.63
CA ARG A 13 42.31 -7.06 19.97
C ARG A 13 42.97 -5.71 20.25
N ARG A 14 44.26 -5.61 20.02
CA ARG A 14 44.94 -4.30 20.03
C ARG A 14 46.10 -4.30 19.03
N ALA A 15 45.81 -4.17 17.74
CA ALA A 15 46.70 -3.61 16.70
C ALA A 15 46.04 -3.69 15.35
N LYS A 16 45.51 -2.57 14.87
CA LYS A 16 45.48 -2.06 13.47
C LYS A 16 44.45 -0.97 13.34
N ARG A 17 44.73 0.19 13.91
CA ARG A 17 44.18 1.45 13.41
C ARG A 17 45.15 1.93 12.31
N GLY A 18 44.86 1.53 11.05
CA GLY A 18 45.46 2.14 9.89
C GLY A 18 44.66 3.40 9.55
N SER A 19 45.30 4.56 9.60
CA SER A 19 44.73 5.82 9.12
C SER A 19 44.57 5.75 7.61
N PHE A 20 43.31 5.73 7.15
CA PHE A 20 43.01 6.00 5.73
C PHE A 20 43.03 7.51 5.53
N ALA A 21 44.11 8.00 4.93
CA ALA A 21 44.18 9.35 4.38
C ALA A 21 43.27 9.44 3.15
N VAL A 22 42.21 10.21 3.27
CA VAL A 22 41.32 10.57 2.11
C VAL A 22 42.18 11.49 1.21
N ARG A 23 42.69 10.96 0.10
CA ARG A 23 43.23 11.76 -0.99
C ARG A 23 42.08 12.47 -1.68
N ASN A 24 42.07 13.80 -1.60
CA ASN A 24 41.21 14.64 -2.43
C ASN A 24 41.49 14.35 -3.91
N ALA A 25 40.61 13.61 -4.56
CA ALA A 25 40.63 13.45 -6.01
C ALA A 25 40.08 14.75 -6.65
N ALA A 26 40.82 15.28 -7.60
CA ALA A 26 40.42 16.42 -8.40
C ALA A 26 39.12 16.11 -9.15
N PRO A 27 38.24 17.11 -9.37
CA PRO A 27 36.97 16.89 -10.06
C PRO A 27 37.20 16.48 -11.53
N SER A 28 36.51 15.42 -11.95
CA SER A 28 36.53 14.87 -13.30
C SER A 28 36.07 15.91 -14.35
N PRO A 29 36.66 15.93 -15.58
CA PRO A 29 36.33 16.91 -16.64
C PRO A 29 34.93 16.76 -17.27
N LEU A 30 34.08 15.86 -16.80
CA LEU A 30 32.72 15.61 -17.32
C LEU A 30 31.62 16.59 -16.81
N ALA A 31 31.97 17.59 -15.99
CA ALA A 31 31.02 18.54 -15.43
C ALA A 31 30.76 19.78 -16.29
N ARG A 32 31.05 19.79 -17.59
CA ARG A 32 30.77 20.92 -18.49
C ARG A 32 30.09 20.48 -19.78
N ALA A 33 28.91 19.85 -19.68
CA ALA A 33 27.95 19.79 -20.77
C ALA A 33 26.57 20.08 -20.20
N GLY A 34 26.37 21.31 -19.71
CA GLY A 34 25.08 21.87 -19.35
C GLY A 34 24.28 22.24 -20.60
N GLY A 35 23.99 21.26 -21.47
CA GLY A 35 22.95 21.37 -22.45
C GLY A 35 21.61 21.45 -21.73
N ARG A 36 20.89 22.59 -21.82
CA ARG A 36 19.48 22.67 -21.51
C ARG A 36 18.78 21.63 -22.38
N ILE A 37 18.39 20.50 -21.78
CA ILE A 37 17.42 19.61 -22.41
C ILE A 37 16.13 20.42 -22.44
N GLY A 38 15.78 20.94 -23.61
CA GLY A 38 14.50 21.63 -23.82
C GLY A 38 13.40 20.68 -23.38
N ALA A 39 12.50 21.16 -22.51
CA ALA A 39 11.28 20.45 -22.17
C ALA A 39 10.53 20.21 -23.49
N GLY A 40 10.56 18.96 -23.97
CA GLY A 40 9.72 18.53 -25.08
C GLY A 40 8.24 18.78 -24.75
N PRO A 41 7.36 18.84 -25.76
CA PRO A 41 5.95 19.09 -25.52
C PRO A 41 5.42 18.08 -24.52
N VAL A 42 4.87 18.57 -23.37
CA VAL A 42 4.16 17.75 -22.41
C VAL A 42 2.93 17.19 -23.12
N ILE A 43 2.95 15.89 -23.42
CA ILE A 43 1.78 15.20 -23.97
C ILE A 43 0.73 15.23 -22.85
N ALA A 44 -0.38 15.93 -23.06
CA ALA A 44 -1.47 16.00 -22.11
C ALA A 44 -1.95 14.59 -21.80
N GLY A 45 -1.79 14.15 -20.52
CA GLY A 45 -2.15 12.81 -20.04
C GLY A 45 -0.97 11.87 -19.76
N SER A 46 0.30 12.24 -20.02
CA SER A 46 1.46 11.42 -19.65
C SER A 46 1.70 11.49 -18.13
N VAL A 47 1.84 10.31 -17.48
CA VAL A 47 2.29 10.22 -16.08
C VAL A 47 3.73 10.75 -16.03
N GLN A 48 3.99 11.70 -15.13
CA GLN A 48 5.35 12.20 -14.95
C GLN A 48 6.23 11.12 -14.33
N ALA A 49 7.50 11.02 -14.75
CA ALA A 49 8.42 10.02 -14.23
C ALA A 49 8.58 10.09 -12.70
N ALA A 50 8.55 11.31 -12.14
CA ALA A 50 8.60 11.50 -10.69
C ALA A 50 7.35 10.97 -9.97
N ASP A 51 6.17 11.09 -10.57
CA ASP A 51 4.91 10.59 -10.02
C ASP A 51 4.89 9.06 -10.03
N LEU A 52 5.31 8.47 -11.15
CA LEU A 52 5.45 7.02 -11.27
C LEU A 52 6.45 6.48 -10.23
N TYR A 53 7.60 7.14 -10.06
CA TYR A 53 8.59 6.75 -9.06
C TYR A 53 8.00 6.74 -7.63
N ARG A 54 7.26 7.79 -7.26
CA ARG A 54 6.61 7.87 -5.94
C ARG A 54 5.55 6.78 -5.76
N LEU A 55 4.66 6.59 -6.73
CA LEU A 55 3.61 5.56 -6.66
C LEU A 55 4.23 4.16 -6.55
N MET A 56 5.27 3.86 -7.32
CA MET A 56 5.98 2.58 -7.24
C MET A 56 6.67 2.38 -5.90
N ALA A 57 7.25 3.44 -5.31
CA ALA A 57 7.86 3.37 -3.99
C ALA A 57 6.81 3.15 -2.89
N TRP A 58 5.76 3.98 -2.84
CA TRP A 58 4.75 3.97 -1.78
C TRP A 58 3.87 2.74 -1.76
N LEU A 59 3.59 2.17 -2.93
CA LEU A 59 2.69 1.03 -3.11
C LEU A 59 3.45 -0.28 -3.40
N SER A 60 4.77 -0.27 -3.21
CA SER A 60 5.58 -1.48 -3.30
C SER A 60 5.41 -2.34 -2.05
N PRO A 61 5.59 -3.68 -2.15
CA PRO A 61 5.60 -4.56 -0.99
C PRO A 61 6.69 -4.24 0.04
N ALA A 62 7.74 -3.48 -0.35
CA ALA A 62 8.82 -3.05 0.52
C ALA A 62 8.48 -1.80 1.35
N TYR A 63 7.37 -1.10 1.05
CA TYR A 63 6.97 0.07 1.83
C TYR A 63 6.56 -0.36 3.25
N PRO A 64 7.00 0.35 4.31
CA PRO A 64 6.93 -0.17 5.67
C PRO A 64 5.54 -0.04 6.32
N ILE A 65 4.49 -0.50 5.63
CA ILE A 65 3.10 -0.53 6.14
C ILE A 65 2.68 -1.89 6.67
N GLY A 66 3.51 -2.93 6.48
CA GLY A 66 3.24 -4.27 6.98
C GLY A 66 2.11 -5.02 6.26
N ALA A 67 1.75 -4.62 5.03
CA ALA A 67 0.65 -5.20 4.26
C ALA A 67 0.74 -6.72 4.09
N PHE A 68 1.95 -7.29 4.00
CA PHE A 68 2.18 -8.73 3.84
C PHE A 68 1.66 -9.58 5.01
N SER A 69 1.37 -8.97 6.17
CA SER A 69 0.89 -9.66 7.37
C SER A 69 -0.64 -9.85 7.38
N TYR A 70 -1.33 -9.37 6.36
CA TYR A 70 -2.78 -9.36 6.30
C TYR A 70 -3.30 -10.13 5.09
N SER A 71 -4.33 -10.94 5.29
CA SER A 71 -5.00 -11.73 4.23
C SER A 71 -6.38 -11.20 3.87
N SER A 72 -6.92 -10.27 4.66
CA SER A 72 -8.29 -9.76 4.48
C SER A 72 -9.35 -10.86 4.48
N GLY A 73 -9.18 -11.90 5.33
CA GLY A 73 -10.08 -13.04 5.44
C GLY A 73 -9.85 -14.16 4.43
N ILE A 74 -8.88 -14.05 3.51
CA ILE A 74 -8.55 -15.12 2.55
C ILE A 74 -8.14 -16.41 3.28
N GLU A 75 -7.40 -16.31 4.40
CA GLU A 75 -6.98 -17.47 5.18
C GLU A 75 -8.18 -18.30 5.64
N TRP A 76 -9.22 -17.66 6.17
CA TRP A 76 -10.44 -18.36 6.54
C TRP A 76 -11.18 -18.94 5.32
N ALA A 77 -11.22 -18.22 4.20
CA ALA A 77 -11.87 -18.69 2.97
C ALA A 77 -11.18 -19.94 2.40
N VAL A 78 -9.85 -20.06 2.56
CA VAL A 78 -9.10 -21.26 2.20
C VAL A 78 -9.44 -22.42 3.14
N GLU A 79 -9.48 -22.18 4.46
CA GLU A 79 -9.86 -23.21 5.44
C GLU A 79 -11.30 -23.70 5.24
N ALA A 80 -12.21 -22.80 4.88
CA ALA A 80 -13.61 -23.13 4.56
C ALA A 80 -13.79 -23.85 3.19
N GLY A 81 -12.74 -23.95 2.38
CA GLY A 81 -12.79 -24.58 1.06
C GLY A 81 -13.36 -23.68 -0.06
N ASP A 82 -13.57 -22.40 0.19
CA ASP A 82 -14.02 -21.44 -0.81
C ASP A 82 -12.93 -21.10 -1.83
N ILE A 83 -11.67 -21.16 -1.41
CA ILE A 83 -10.49 -20.94 -2.22
C ILE A 83 -9.58 -22.16 -2.09
N ALA A 84 -9.38 -22.89 -3.20
CA ALA A 84 -8.59 -24.12 -3.23
C ALA A 84 -7.51 -24.13 -4.32
N ASP A 85 -7.65 -23.29 -5.34
CA ASP A 85 -6.79 -23.22 -6.52
C ASP A 85 -6.70 -21.80 -7.10
N ALA A 86 -5.92 -21.62 -8.16
CA ALA A 86 -5.73 -20.34 -8.83
C ALA A 86 -7.05 -19.76 -9.38
N THR A 87 -7.96 -20.60 -9.89
CA THR A 87 -9.23 -20.17 -10.49
C THR A 87 -10.20 -19.66 -9.43
N SER A 88 -10.32 -20.34 -8.29
CA SER A 88 -11.15 -19.91 -7.18
C SER A 88 -10.58 -18.65 -6.50
N LEU A 89 -9.25 -18.54 -6.40
CA LEU A 89 -8.58 -17.32 -5.93
C LEU A 89 -8.85 -16.14 -6.85
N GLU A 90 -8.69 -16.31 -8.16
CA GLU A 90 -8.98 -15.25 -9.15
C GLU A 90 -10.42 -14.72 -9.02
N ARG A 91 -11.40 -15.63 -9.02
CA ARG A 91 -12.83 -15.25 -8.87
C ARG A 91 -13.10 -14.51 -7.56
N TRP A 92 -12.51 -14.98 -6.46
CA TRP A 92 -12.65 -14.34 -5.16
C TRP A 92 -12.07 -12.91 -5.16
N LEU A 93 -10.86 -12.76 -5.68
CA LEU A 93 -10.19 -11.46 -5.75
C LEU A 93 -10.86 -10.50 -6.73
N ALA A 94 -11.41 -11.00 -7.85
CA ALA A 94 -12.18 -10.17 -8.78
C ALA A 94 -13.39 -9.51 -8.08
N VAL A 95 -14.10 -10.25 -7.22
CA VAL A 95 -15.21 -9.72 -6.42
C VAL A 95 -14.70 -8.73 -5.35
N MET A 96 -13.61 -9.06 -4.63
CA MET A 96 -13.06 -8.15 -3.62
C MET A 96 -12.60 -6.82 -4.21
N VAL A 97 -11.94 -6.85 -5.37
CA VAL A 97 -11.42 -5.65 -6.05
C VAL A 97 -12.56 -4.88 -6.73
N GLY A 98 -13.46 -5.59 -7.42
CA GLY A 98 -14.51 -4.97 -8.24
C GLY A 98 -15.72 -4.52 -7.45
N GLU A 99 -16.18 -5.32 -6.48
CA GLU A 99 -17.47 -5.12 -5.79
C GLU A 99 -17.35 -5.04 -4.26
N GLY A 100 -16.14 -5.21 -3.73
CA GLY A 100 -15.90 -5.24 -2.28
C GLY A 100 -15.03 -4.09 -1.79
N SER A 101 -14.12 -4.41 -0.88
CA SER A 101 -13.24 -3.45 -0.23
C SER A 101 -12.38 -2.65 -1.22
N GLY A 102 -11.94 -3.26 -2.34
CA GLY A 102 -11.17 -2.55 -3.37
C GLY A 102 -11.96 -1.41 -4.02
N PHE A 103 -13.23 -1.65 -4.35
CA PHE A 103 -14.10 -0.61 -4.88
C PHE A 103 -14.38 0.50 -3.87
N CYS A 104 -14.67 0.14 -2.61
CA CYS A 104 -14.90 1.13 -1.55
C CYS A 104 -13.65 1.99 -1.31
N ASP A 105 -12.46 1.37 -1.25
CA ASP A 105 -11.19 2.08 -1.12
C ASP A 105 -10.96 3.04 -2.29
N ALA A 106 -11.28 2.62 -3.52
CA ALA A 106 -11.16 3.47 -4.70
C ALA A 106 -12.08 4.70 -4.61
N VAL A 107 -13.31 4.55 -4.12
CA VAL A 107 -14.23 5.67 -3.88
C VAL A 107 -13.67 6.62 -2.82
N PHE A 108 -13.16 6.10 -1.71
CA PHE A 108 -12.51 6.93 -0.68
C PHE A 108 -11.29 7.68 -1.21
N ILE A 109 -10.47 7.05 -2.06
CA ILE A 109 -9.34 7.70 -2.73
C ILE A 109 -9.82 8.87 -3.59
N VAL A 110 -10.87 8.67 -4.39
CA VAL A 110 -11.44 9.71 -5.25
C VAL A 110 -11.85 10.93 -4.45
N HIS A 111 -12.65 10.72 -3.41
CA HIS A 111 -13.19 11.83 -2.61
C HIS A 111 -12.11 12.52 -1.78
N ALA A 112 -11.19 11.78 -1.17
CA ALA A 112 -10.08 12.35 -0.42
C ALA A 112 -9.12 13.13 -1.33
N HIS A 113 -8.77 12.61 -2.50
CA HIS A 113 -7.91 13.27 -3.48
C HIS A 113 -8.52 14.61 -3.94
N ARG A 114 -9.83 14.61 -4.28
CA ARG A 114 -10.56 15.80 -4.67
C ARG A 114 -10.62 16.84 -3.55
N ALA A 115 -10.94 16.42 -2.32
CA ALA A 115 -11.00 17.30 -1.15
C ALA A 115 -9.64 17.98 -0.87
N VAL A 116 -8.54 17.23 -0.98
CA VAL A 116 -7.19 17.79 -0.85
C VAL A 116 -6.89 18.79 -1.97
N ALA A 117 -7.16 18.43 -3.22
CA ALA A 117 -6.91 19.27 -4.39
C ALA A 117 -7.72 20.58 -4.34
N GLN A 118 -8.97 20.52 -3.85
CA GLN A 118 -9.87 21.67 -3.68
C GLN A 118 -9.64 22.43 -2.37
N ARG A 119 -8.77 21.93 -1.49
CA ARG A 119 -8.54 22.48 -0.14
C ARG A 119 -9.81 22.55 0.71
N ASP A 120 -10.70 21.55 0.55
CA ASP A 120 -11.94 21.43 1.32
C ASP A 120 -11.71 20.56 2.57
N ASP A 121 -11.57 21.21 3.73
CA ASP A 121 -11.34 20.54 5.02
C ASP A 121 -12.58 19.79 5.51
N GLY A 122 -13.78 20.29 5.18
CA GLY A 122 -15.04 19.65 5.55
C GLY A 122 -15.20 18.31 4.83
N ALA A 123 -15.03 18.31 3.50
CA ALA A 123 -15.07 17.11 2.68
C ALA A 123 -13.94 16.12 3.05
N LEU A 124 -12.72 16.62 3.31
CA LEU A 124 -11.60 15.75 3.73
C LEU A 124 -11.88 15.07 5.07
N ARG A 125 -12.46 15.77 6.03
CA ARG A 125 -12.87 15.19 7.31
C ARG A 125 -13.96 14.14 7.12
N ALA A 126 -15.00 14.46 6.37
CA ALA A 126 -16.14 13.56 6.13
C ALA A 126 -15.69 12.23 5.51
N VAL A 127 -14.85 12.27 4.47
CA VAL A 127 -14.34 11.04 3.86
C VAL A 127 -13.40 10.26 4.76
N ALA A 128 -12.57 10.94 5.57
CA ALA A 128 -11.64 10.28 6.49
C ALA A 128 -12.39 9.56 7.63
N GLU A 129 -13.41 10.19 8.21
CA GLU A 129 -14.25 9.60 9.25
C GLU A 129 -15.06 8.42 8.71
N LEU A 130 -15.67 8.57 7.53
CA LEU A 130 -16.42 7.49 6.90
C LEU A 130 -15.52 6.30 6.58
N ALA A 131 -14.38 6.51 5.93
CA ALA A 131 -13.45 5.44 5.56
C ALA A 131 -12.93 4.66 6.78
N ALA A 132 -12.67 5.34 7.91
CA ALA A 132 -12.22 4.69 9.14
C ALA A 132 -13.32 3.84 9.80
N ALA A 133 -14.60 4.19 9.61
CA ALA A 133 -15.75 3.48 10.17
C ALA A 133 -16.34 2.40 9.26
N PHE A 134 -15.93 2.36 7.98
CA PHE A 134 -16.62 1.59 6.94
C PHE A 134 -16.20 0.10 6.85
N ALA A 135 -15.17 -0.31 7.55
CA ALA A 135 -14.66 -1.68 7.45
C ALA A 135 -15.65 -2.71 8.02
N PRO A 136 -15.87 -3.86 7.33
CA PRO A 136 -16.91 -4.83 7.70
C PRO A 136 -16.58 -5.67 8.94
N SER A 137 -15.32 -5.69 9.37
CA SER A 137 -14.87 -6.46 10.54
C SER A 137 -13.86 -5.65 11.37
N LYS A 138 -13.69 -6.06 12.62
CA LYS A 138 -12.71 -5.47 13.53
C LYS A 138 -11.28 -5.60 13.00
N GLU A 139 -10.95 -6.75 12.43
CA GLU A 139 -9.62 -6.99 11.86
C GLU A 139 -9.37 -6.10 10.63
N ARG A 140 -10.37 -5.91 9.76
CA ARG A 140 -10.24 -4.99 8.62
C ARG A 140 -10.10 -3.54 9.07
N THR A 141 -10.80 -3.13 10.13
CA THR A 141 -10.61 -1.81 10.74
C THR A 141 -9.18 -1.64 11.24
N LEU A 142 -8.66 -2.63 11.99
CA LEU A 142 -7.29 -2.61 12.49
C LEU A 142 -6.26 -2.59 11.34
N GLU A 143 -6.48 -3.39 10.31
CA GLU A 143 -5.59 -3.47 9.15
C GLU A 143 -5.50 -2.12 8.45
N THR A 144 -6.62 -1.55 7.97
CA THR A 144 -6.60 -0.31 7.18
C THR A 144 -6.08 0.88 8.00
N THR A 145 -6.38 0.94 9.29
CA THR A 145 -5.92 2.05 10.15
C THR A 145 -4.47 1.90 10.59
N ALA A 146 -3.99 0.68 10.85
CA ALA A 146 -2.57 0.43 11.14
C ALA A 146 -1.69 0.73 9.92
N GLN A 147 -2.10 0.28 8.73
CA GLN A 147 -1.41 0.57 7.47
C GLN A 147 -1.46 2.07 7.15
N GLY A 148 -2.60 2.72 7.33
CA GLY A 148 -2.76 4.16 7.13
C GLY A 148 -1.83 4.97 8.03
N ARG A 149 -1.73 4.62 9.30
CA ARG A 149 -0.80 5.23 10.25
C ARG A 149 0.66 5.05 9.84
N ALA A 150 1.06 3.81 9.53
CA ALA A 150 2.43 3.50 9.12
C ALA A 150 2.78 4.21 7.80
N PHE A 151 1.83 4.30 6.85
CA PHE A 151 1.99 5.04 5.61
C PHE A 151 2.23 6.55 5.87
N LEU A 152 1.42 7.16 6.73
CA LEU A 152 1.56 8.57 7.08
C LEU A 152 2.92 8.85 7.74
N ASP A 153 3.33 8.02 8.70
CA ASP A 153 4.60 8.20 9.41
C ASP A 153 5.79 8.10 8.45
N ALA A 154 5.82 7.07 7.57
CA ALA A 154 6.90 6.89 6.60
C ALA A 154 6.90 7.98 5.51
N THR A 155 5.71 8.34 4.99
CA THR A 155 5.60 9.31 3.89
C THR A 155 5.92 10.72 4.37
N ARG A 156 5.48 11.11 5.56
CA ARG A 156 5.84 12.43 6.15
C ARG A 156 7.34 12.57 6.37
N ALA A 157 8.01 11.47 6.75
CA ALA A 157 9.46 11.49 6.94
C ALA A 157 10.26 11.59 5.64
N ALA A 158 9.83 10.87 4.58
CA ALA A 158 10.60 10.75 3.34
C ALA A 158 10.12 11.67 2.20
N TRP A 159 8.81 11.92 2.13
CA TRP A 159 8.17 12.77 1.10
C TRP A 159 7.15 13.72 1.75
N PRO A 160 7.60 14.68 2.57
CA PRO A 160 6.69 15.60 3.27
C PRO A 160 5.88 16.45 2.28
N THR A 161 4.61 16.68 2.60
CA THR A 161 3.75 17.63 1.90
C THR A 161 2.75 18.24 2.88
N PRO A 162 2.39 19.54 2.75
CA PRO A 162 1.40 20.18 3.62
C PRO A 162 0.04 19.46 3.65
N ALA A 163 -0.30 18.70 2.62
CA ALA A 163 -1.55 17.95 2.57
C ALA A 163 -1.64 16.86 3.65
N LEU A 164 -0.53 16.21 4.01
CA LEU A 164 -0.48 15.19 5.06
C LEU A 164 -0.66 15.82 6.45
N ASP A 165 -0.03 16.97 6.69
CA ASP A 165 -0.20 17.69 7.96
C ASP A 165 -1.63 18.23 8.10
N ARG A 166 -2.21 18.71 6.99
CA ARG A 166 -3.60 19.14 6.94
C ARG A 166 -4.57 18.00 7.22
N LEU A 167 -4.39 16.82 6.60
CA LEU A 167 -5.19 15.63 6.91
C LEU A 167 -5.17 15.32 8.41
N LEU A 168 -4.00 15.30 9.03
CA LEU A 168 -3.86 15.04 10.46
C LEU A 168 -4.47 16.14 11.35
N SER A 169 -4.55 17.38 10.88
CA SER A 169 -5.17 18.48 11.61
C SER A 169 -6.70 18.41 11.60
N VAL A 170 -7.30 17.95 10.50
CA VAL A 170 -8.76 17.86 10.35
C VAL A 170 -9.33 16.54 10.85
N CYS A 171 -8.55 15.45 10.78
CA CYS A 171 -8.94 14.11 11.24
C CYS A 171 -8.31 13.84 12.61
N ARG A 172 -9.13 13.82 13.68
CA ARG A 172 -8.68 13.55 15.06
C ARG A 172 -8.60 12.06 15.40
N GLY A 173 -9.11 11.19 14.52
CA GLY A 173 -9.18 9.74 14.69
C GLY A 173 -8.14 8.99 13.89
N ALA A 174 -8.37 7.68 13.76
CA ALA A 174 -7.58 6.82 12.89
C ALA A 174 -7.83 7.18 11.41
N VAL A 175 -6.79 7.11 10.60
CA VAL A 175 -6.85 7.36 9.16
C VAL A 175 -6.70 6.04 8.41
N ALA A 176 -7.68 5.72 7.57
CA ALA A 176 -7.62 4.55 6.71
C ALA A 176 -6.56 4.73 5.60
N LEU A 177 -5.94 3.63 5.19
CA LEU A 177 -4.89 3.62 4.17
C LEU A 177 -5.27 4.35 2.87
N PRO A 178 -6.47 4.12 2.26
CA PRO A 178 -6.84 4.79 1.01
C PRO A 178 -6.85 6.32 1.13
N VAL A 179 -7.29 6.85 2.28
CA VAL A 179 -7.30 8.30 2.53
C VAL A 179 -5.89 8.85 2.68
N ALA A 180 -5.01 8.14 3.38
CA ALA A 180 -3.60 8.53 3.54
C ALA A 180 -2.87 8.58 2.19
N VAL A 181 -3.05 7.55 1.36
CA VAL A 181 -2.47 7.47 0.00
C VAL A 181 -3.02 8.58 -0.89
N ALA A 182 -4.33 8.85 -0.85
CA ALA A 182 -4.96 9.91 -1.63
C ALA A 182 -4.43 11.30 -1.25
N ALA A 183 -4.25 11.56 0.05
CA ALA A 183 -3.72 12.83 0.52
C ALA A 183 -2.26 13.04 0.10
N ALA A 184 -1.44 11.97 0.14
CA ALA A 184 -0.08 12.02 -0.37
C ALA A 184 -0.05 12.28 -1.89
N ALA A 185 -0.85 11.55 -2.66
CA ALA A 185 -0.91 11.69 -4.11
C ALA A 185 -1.34 13.11 -4.52
N ALA A 186 -2.45 13.61 -3.98
CA ALA A 186 -2.93 14.96 -4.26
C ALA A 186 -1.96 16.04 -3.78
N GLY A 187 -1.33 15.86 -2.61
CA GLY A 187 -0.34 16.78 -2.07
C GLY A 187 0.93 16.91 -2.91
N HIS A 188 1.27 15.87 -3.67
CA HIS A 188 2.36 15.86 -4.63
C HIS A 188 1.91 16.13 -6.07
N ALA A 189 0.66 16.58 -6.27
CA ALA A 189 0.05 16.85 -7.57
C ALA A 189 0.01 15.62 -8.51
N ILE A 190 0.06 14.41 -7.97
CA ILE A 190 -0.10 13.18 -8.74
C ILE A 190 -1.56 13.06 -9.18
N ALA A 191 -1.79 12.82 -10.46
CA ALA A 191 -3.13 12.70 -11.01
C ALA A 191 -3.90 11.52 -10.41
N LEU A 192 -5.22 11.68 -10.25
CA LEU A 192 -6.10 10.68 -9.62
C LEU A 192 -6.06 9.31 -10.34
N ALA A 193 -6.14 9.31 -11.66
CA ALA A 193 -6.23 8.06 -12.43
C ALA A 193 -5.03 7.11 -12.22
N PRO A 194 -3.75 7.54 -12.36
CA PRO A 194 -2.62 6.66 -12.04
C PRO A 194 -2.58 6.27 -10.57
N ALA A 195 -2.94 7.15 -9.63
CA ALA A 195 -2.98 6.82 -8.21
C ALA A 195 -3.98 5.69 -7.92
N LEU A 196 -5.18 5.72 -8.51
CA LEU A 196 -6.20 4.67 -8.40
C LEU A 196 -5.70 3.33 -8.96
N HIS A 197 -5.16 3.33 -10.19
CA HIS A 197 -4.70 2.10 -10.83
C HIS A 197 -3.59 1.42 -10.04
N VAL A 198 -2.57 2.19 -9.59
CA VAL A 198 -1.45 1.63 -8.84
C VAL A 198 -1.89 1.16 -7.45
N TYR A 199 -2.81 1.87 -6.79
CA TYR A 199 -3.37 1.42 -5.51
C TYR A 199 -4.11 0.08 -5.64
N LEU A 200 -5.04 -0.02 -6.59
CA LEU A 200 -5.81 -1.24 -6.81
C LEU A 200 -4.94 -2.42 -7.24
N GLN A 201 -3.93 -2.16 -8.08
CA GLN A 201 -2.94 -3.17 -8.46
C GLN A 201 -2.13 -3.65 -7.25
N ALA A 202 -1.67 -2.73 -6.39
CA ALA A 202 -0.92 -3.09 -5.19
C ALA A 202 -1.78 -3.88 -4.19
N LEU A 203 -3.05 -3.52 -4.02
CA LEU A 203 -4.02 -4.28 -3.24
C LEU A 203 -4.17 -5.70 -3.81
N ALA A 204 -4.43 -5.84 -5.11
CA ALA A 204 -4.56 -7.13 -5.77
C ALA A 204 -3.28 -7.98 -5.62
N ALA A 205 -2.11 -7.39 -5.82
CA ALA A 205 -0.82 -8.07 -5.68
C ALA A 205 -0.58 -8.57 -4.24
N ASN A 206 -0.94 -7.78 -3.22
CA ASN A 206 -0.84 -8.21 -1.82
C ASN A 206 -1.77 -9.40 -1.52
N LEU A 207 -3.02 -9.35 -1.99
CA LEU A 207 -4.00 -10.42 -1.81
C LEU A 207 -3.60 -11.71 -2.58
N VAL A 208 -3.09 -11.58 -3.81
CA VAL A 208 -2.50 -12.73 -4.55
C VAL A 208 -1.34 -13.32 -3.78
N SER A 209 -0.44 -12.50 -3.23
CA SER A 209 0.67 -12.97 -2.39
C SER A 209 0.19 -13.73 -1.15
N ALA A 210 -0.91 -13.32 -0.53
CA ALA A 210 -1.53 -14.06 0.57
C ALA A 210 -2.06 -15.42 0.07
N GLY A 211 -2.77 -15.46 -1.04
CA GLY A 211 -3.27 -16.71 -1.66
C GLY A 211 -2.15 -17.70 -1.97
N VAL A 212 -1.06 -17.25 -2.60
CA VAL A 212 0.10 -18.11 -2.92
C VAL A 212 0.73 -18.74 -1.66
N ARG A 213 0.64 -18.09 -0.51
CA ARG A 213 1.15 -18.65 0.77
C ARG A 213 0.19 -19.65 1.43
N LEU A 214 -1.08 -19.64 1.04
CA LEU A 214 -2.16 -20.40 1.69
C LEU A 214 -2.61 -21.62 0.90
N ILE A 215 -2.51 -21.58 -0.43
CA ILE A 215 -2.95 -22.67 -1.32
C ILE A 215 -1.77 -23.23 -2.12
N PRO A 216 -1.85 -24.49 -2.60
CA PRO A 216 -0.74 -25.16 -3.27
C PRO A 216 -0.58 -24.69 -4.73
N ILE A 217 -0.34 -23.41 -4.95
CA ILE A 217 -0.04 -22.82 -6.27
C ILE A 217 1.35 -22.20 -6.28
N GLY A 218 1.98 -22.17 -7.46
CA GLY A 218 3.30 -21.57 -7.64
C GLY A 218 3.24 -20.04 -7.84
N GLN A 219 4.42 -19.41 -7.74
CA GLN A 219 4.55 -17.96 -8.00
C GLN A 219 4.09 -17.59 -9.42
N THR A 220 4.32 -18.45 -10.40
CA THR A 220 3.87 -18.24 -11.79
C THR A 220 2.34 -18.22 -11.89
N ASP A 221 1.65 -19.08 -11.13
CA ASP A 221 0.18 -19.07 -11.11
C ASP A 221 -0.34 -17.82 -10.42
N GLY A 222 0.33 -17.37 -9.35
CA GLY A 222 0.03 -16.07 -8.75
C GLY A 222 0.15 -14.91 -9.75
N GLN A 223 1.18 -14.90 -10.60
CA GLN A 223 1.32 -13.90 -11.65
C GLN A 223 0.23 -14.00 -12.74
N ARG A 224 -0.24 -15.21 -13.07
CA ARG A 224 -1.39 -15.39 -13.98
C ARG A 224 -2.68 -14.83 -13.38
N VAL A 225 -2.93 -15.09 -12.10
CA VAL A 225 -4.08 -14.51 -11.37
C VAL A 225 -3.99 -12.98 -11.38
N LEU A 226 -2.82 -12.42 -11.06
CA LEU A 226 -2.64 -10.96 -11.07
C LEU A 226 -2.88 -10.36 -12.46
N ALA A 227 -2.40 -10.99 -13.51
CA ALA A 227 -2.64 -10.55 -14.89
C ALA A 227 -4.14 -10.64 -15.28
N ALA A 228 -4.85 -11.67 -14.84
CA ALA A 228 -6.28 -11.81 -15.07
C ALA A 228 -7.12 -10.73 -14.33
N LEU A 229 -6.62 -10.17 -13.24
CA LEU A 229 -7.26 -9.08 -12.50
C LEU A 229 -7.07 -7.70 -13.15
N GLU A 230 -6.18 -7.52 -14.12
CA GLU A 230 -5.93 -6.22 -14.77
C GLU A 230 -7.21 -5.56 -15.31
N PRO A 231 -8.10 -6.24 -16.06
CA PRO A 231 -9.35 -5.64 -16.53
C PRO A 231 -10.31 -5.26 -15.39
N VAL A 232 -10.30 -6.01 -14.28
CA VAL A 232 -11.11 -5.69 -13.10
C VAL A 232 -10.62 -4.41 -12.44
N VAL A 233 -9.31 -4.27 -12.26
CA VAL A 233 -8.66 -3.05 -11.73
C VAL A 233 -9.00 -1.85 -12.62
N ALA A 234 -8.88 -1.98 -13.94
CA ALA A 234 -9.18 -0.92 -14.89
C ALA A 234 -10.67 -0.49 -14.83
N ALA A 235 -11.60 -1.47 -14.77
CA ALA A 235 -13.03 -1.21 -14.66
C ALA A 235 -13.38 -0.51 -13.34
N THR A 236 -12.79 -0.96 -12.22
CA THR A 236 -12.99 -0.37 -10.88
C THR A 236 -12.47 1.06 -10.83
N ALA A 237 -11.26 1.30 -11.33
CA ALA A 237 -10.67 2.64 -11.38
C ALA A 237 -11.47 3.61 -12.27
N LYS A 238 -12.13 3.10 -13.31
CA LYS A 238 -13.01 3.89 -14.18
C LYS A 238 -14.37 4.21 -13.52
N ARG A 239 -14.94 3.27 -12.74
CA ARG A 239 -16.24 3.40 -12.08
C ARG A 239 -16.19 4.30 -10.85
N ALA A 240 -15.21 4.15 -10.00
CA ALA A 240 -15.12 4.84 -8.71
C ALA A 240 -15.28 6.38 -8.80
N PRO A 241 -14.73 7.11 -9.80
CA PRO A 241 -14.88 8.56 -9.91
C PRO A 241 -16.32 9.07 -10.13
N ALA A 242 -17.23 8.20 -10.57
CA ALA A 242 -18.64 8.55 -10.80
C ALA A 242 -19.54 8.24 -9.60
N THR A 243 -19.02 7.57 -8.57
CA THR A 243 -19.78 7.17 -7.38
C THR A 243 -19.77 8.29 -6.35
N ALA A 244 -20.94 8.69 -5.86
CA ALA A 244 -21.06 9.64 -4.76
C ALA A 244 -20.61 9.01 -3.42
N LEU A 245 -20.17 9.84 -2.47
CA LEU A 245 -19.65 9.32 -1.19
C LEU A 245 -20.73 8.63 -0.35
N ASP A 246 -21.94 9.09 -0.41
CA ASP A 246 -23.12 8.52 0.25
C ASP A 246 -23.67 7.25 -0.44
N GLU A 247 -23.20 6.97 -1.65
CA GLU A 247 -23.52 5.74 -2.40
C GLU A 247 -22.43 4.66 -2.25
N VAL A 248 -21.37 4.93 -1.45
CA VAL A 248 -20.31 3.93 -1.25
C VAL A 248 -20.89 2.69 -0.59
N GLY A 249 -20.64 1.53 -1.18
CA GLY A 249 -21.10 0.25 -0.68
C GLY A 249 -20.38 -0.91 -1.34
N GLY A 250 -20.28 -2.03 -0.63
CA GLY A 250 -19.71 -3.27 -1.14
C GLY A 250 -20.76 -4.37 -1.24
N ALA A 251 -20.56 -5.30 -2.18
CA ALA A 251 -21.39 -6.49 -2.37
C ALA A 251 -20.60 -7.81 -2.27
N ALA A 252 -19.42 -7.77 -1.65
CA ALA A 252 -18.55 -8.94 -1.45
C ALA A 252 -18.89 -9.70 -0.14
N PHE A 253 -20.15 -9.99 0.11
CA PHE A 253 -20.67 -10.55 1.37
C PHE A 253 -19.90 -11.78 1.88
N ARG A 254 -19.48 -12.69 0.99
CA ARG A 254 -18.69 -13.86 1.42
C ARG A 254 -17.31 -13.45 1.93
N ALA A 255 -16.68 -12.46 1.32
CA ALA A 255 -15.39 -11.95 1.77
C ALA A 255 -15.52 -11.22 3.12
N ASP A 256 -16.59 -10.45 3.31
CA ASP A 256 -16.88 -9.78 4.57
C ASP A 256 -17.12 -10.79 5.69
N LEU A 257 -17.91 -11.84 5.43
CA LEU A 257 -18.13 -12.95 6.37
C LEU A 257 -16.85 -13.72 6.66
N ALA A 258 -16.00 -13.96 5.65
CA ALA A 258 -14.70 -14.61 5.83
C ALA A 258 -13.81 -13.80 6.77
N SER A 259 -13.75 -12.48 6.60
CA SER A 259 -13.01 -11.59 7.48
C SER A 259 -13.55 -11.60 8.93
N MET A 260 -14.88 -11.61 9.13
CA MET A 260 -15.47 -11.74 10.46
C MET A 260 -15.19 -13.10 11.11
N ARG A 261 -15.21 -14.19 10.34
CA ARG A 261 -14.90 -15.55 10.80
C ARG A 261 -13.44 -15.73 11.17
N HIS A 262 -12.55 -15.05 10.43
CA HIS A 262 -11.13 -15.07 10.71
C HIS A 262 -10.82 -14.53 12.13
N GLU A 263 -11.61 -13.60 12.67
CA GLU A 263 -11.44 -13.06 14.03
C GLU A 263 -11.40 -14.14 15.13
N THR A 264 -12.08 -15.27 14.90
CA THR A 264 -12.17 -16.39 15.85
C THR A 264 -11.41 -17.65 15.41
N GLN A 265 -10.67 -17.59 14.30
CA GLN A 265 -9.88 -18.70 13.80
C GLN A 265 -8.70 -19.00 14.75
N HIS A 266 -8.54 -20.25 15.18
CA HIS A 266 -7.54 -20.62 16.19
C HIS A 266 -6.12 -20.64 15.63
N THR A 267 -5.92 -21.28 14.48
CA THR A 267 -4.61 -21.36 13.83
C THR A 267 -4.56 -20.32 12.73
N ARG A 268 -3.64 -19.36 12.84
CA ARG A 268 -3.54 -18.23 11.91
C ARG A 268 -2.11 -17.97 11.51
N LEU A 269 -1.91 -17.79 10.20
CA LEU A 269 -0.66 -17.31 9.62
C LEU A 269 -0.68 -15.77 9.51
N PHE A 270 -1.86 -15.20 9.29
CA PHE A 270 -2.08 -13.79 9.08
C PHE A 270 -2.76 -13.11 10.28
N ARG A 271 -2.73 -11.79 10.27
CA ARG A 271 -3.38 -10.96 11.30
C ARG A 271 -4.84 -10.66 10.99
N SER A 272 -5.24 -10.75 9.70
CA SER A 272 -6.63 -10.59 9.24
C SER A 272 -6.90 -11.45 8.02
#